data_c06271c05a7375c0b24b983390ad9ef0
#
_entry.id   c06271c05a7375c0b24b983390ad9ef0
#
_cell.length_a   1.000
_cell.length_b   1.000
_cell.length_c   1.000
_cell.angle_alpha   90.00
_cell.angle_beta   90.00
_cell.angle_gamma   90.00
#
_symmetry.space_group_name_H-M   'P 1'
#
loop_
_entity.id
_entity.type
_entity.pdbx_description
1 polymer ?
#
loop_
_entity_poly.entity_id
_entity_poly.type
_entity_poly.pdbx_seq_one_letter_code
_entity_poly.pdbx_strand_id
1 'polypeptide(L)'
;MSNNKSRYNIRIPLLFSLTMVIGMVIGFQLKDSLRNTESKNKIDQIINLINEKYVDTLKNNALYEDAVNGMLQNLDPHSVYISPDELAAVNEDLDGSFFGIGIEFAIIDDTIRVTSVIPKGPSEKVGLVVGDAILKVEDSLVAGNNITSDRIVKLLRGQQHTKVKVSLLNCINHQSRLVTIERDEIPLVSLDAAIMLDDHTGYIKINRFSATTYKEFLPALKNLKQLGMTNLILDLRDNPGGLLNEAIAVADEFLDDKKLIVYTQGSKSPKEEFHAEKAGIFEKGKLAILVDEGAASASEILSGAIQDWDRGVIIGRRTFGKGLVQEQFELANGGALRLTIARYYTPSGRCIQRSYAKGKDDYEEDFEHRLASGELTGNDSLAQADSAKYFTNHKRVVYGGGGIKPDVYVPYDTLLFNKSLLNFINSPSFQNALWHYYVTHSNSLKSFTTKQDFLQHFDSKELLQEMMYAYYKSNPLPPQKIILNISSGNQFELQLKASVARYLFRNDGYYTVFTNGDEMVKRALQVLKDKQYLMVIDGK
;
A
#
# COMPACT_ATOMS: atom_id res chain seq x y z
N MET A 1 69.24 43.78 -56.22
CA MET A 1 68.86 43.56 -54.83
C MET A 1 67.40 43.18 -54.78
N SER A 2 67.09 41.89 -54.70
CA SER A 2 65.71 41.41 -54.66
C SER A 2 65.38 40.98 -53.23
N ASN A 3 64.39 41.62 -52.70
CA ASN A 3 63.93 41.46 -51.29
C ASN A 3 62.95 40.29 -51.25
N ASN A 4 63.39 39.09 -50.86
CA ASN A 4 62.53 37.91 -50.69
C ASN A 4 61.95 37.92 -49.27
N LYS A 5 60.74 38.46 -49.07
CA LYS A 5 59.98 38.38 -47.83
C LYS A 5 59.37 36.96 -47.77
N SER A 6 59.98 36.10 -46.91
CA SER A 6 59.38 34.83 -46.52
C SER A 6 58.02 35.05 -45.84
N ARG A 7 56.92 34.64 -46.47
CA ARG A 7 55.61 34.61 -45.86
C ARG A 7 55.54 33.44 -44.91
N TYR A 8 55.64 33.70 -43.61
CA TYR A 8 55.37 32.70 -42.57
C TYR A 8 53.97 32.14 -42.74
N ASN A 9 53.89 30.86 -43.02
CA ASN A 9 52.62 30.20 -43.30
C ASN A 9 51.90 29.89 -41.97
N ILE A 10 51.12 30.85 -41.46
CA ILE A 10 50.39 30.84 -40.17
C ILE A 10 49.45 29.62 -40.03
N ARG A 11 49.11 28.98 -41.14
CA ARG A 11 48.23 27.80 -41.18
C ARG A 11 48.84 26.54 -40.56
N ILE A 12 50.18 26.40 -40.58
CA ILE A 12 50.87 25.20 -40.05
C ILE A 12 50.85 25.19 -38.52
N PRO A 13 51.19 26.26 -37.77
CA PRO A 13 51.04 26.29 -36.33
C PRO A 13 49.60 26.09 -35.86
N LEU A 14 48.63 26.64 -36.61
CA LEU A 14 47.20 26.53 -36.28
C LEU A 14 46.67 25.09 -36.46
N LEU A 15 47.12 24.37 -37.49
CA LEU A 15 46.83 22.95 -37.69
C LEU A 15 47.49 22.09 -36.58
N PHE A 16 48.69 22.39 -36.16
CA PHE A 16 49.35 21.67 -35.06
C PHE A 16 48.66 21.90 -33.73
N SER A 17 48.18 23.11 -33.44
CA SER A 17 47.42 23.42 -32.22
C SER A 17 46.06 22.70 -32.22
N LEU A 18 45.38 22.63 -33.38
CA LEU A 18 44.09 21.97 -33.50
C LEU A 18 44.24 20.44 -33.33
N THR A 19 45.25 19.80 -33.94
CA THR A 19 45.52 18.38 -33.75
C THR A 19 45.90 18.03 -32.32
N MET A 20 46.66 18.92 -31.63
CA MET A 20 47.00 18.74 -30.23
C MET A 20 45.79 18.83 -29.31
N VAL A 21 44.88 19.79 -29.54
CA VAL A 21 43.60 19.93 -28.78
C VAL A 21 42.70 18.72 -29.05
N ILE A 22 42.58 18.26 -30.30
CA ILE A 22 41.80 17.06 -30.65
C ILE A 22 42.40 15.83 -29.96
N GLY A 23 43.72 15.68 -29.99
CA GLY A 23 44.41 14.60 -29.27
C GLY A 23 44.19 14.61 -27.76
N MET A 24 44.20 15.79 -27.14
CA MET A 24 43.88 15.95 -25.73
C MET A 24 42.44 15.59 -25.39
N VAL A 25 41.46 16.03 -26.19
CA VAL A 25 40.04 15.70 -25.99
C VAL A 25 39.79 14.20 -26.14
N ILE A 26 40.36 13.60 -27.18
CA ILE A 26 40.28 12.14 -27.39
C ILE A 26 40.97 11.39 -26.23
N GLY A 27 42.16 11.84 -25.80
CA GLY A 27 42.89 11.24 -24.67
C GLY A 27 42.13 11.36 -23.33
N PHE A 28 41.41 12.47 -23.11
CA PHE A 28 40.56 12.67 -21.92
C PHE A 28 39.35 11.74 -21.95
N GLN A 29 38.66 11.62 -23.10
CA GLN A 29 37.53 10.71 -23.26
C GLN A 29 37.93 9.24 -23.14
N LEU A 30 39.09 8.85 -23.72
CA LEU A 30 39.65 7.50 -23.60
C LEU A 30 40.05 7.18 -22.15
N LYS A 31 40.62 8.13 -21.42
CA LYS A 31 41.00 7.93 -19.99
C LYS A 31 39.80 7.65 -19.11
N ASP A 32 38.67 8.41 -19.26
CA ASP A 32 37.45 8.17 -18.53
C ASP A 32 36.75 6.85 -18.94
N SER A 33 36.80 6.50 -20.23
CA SER A 33 36.31 5.23 -20.73
C SER A 33 37.11 4.04 -20.18
N LEU A 34 38.46 4.11 -20.15
CA LEU A 34 39.33 3.05 -19.65
C LEU A 34 39.18 2.85 -18.13
N ARG A 35 38.99 3.93 -17.34
CA ARG A 35 38.85 3.86 -15.91
C ARG A 35 37.50 3.24 -15.48
N ASN A 36 36.43 3.48 -16.25
CA ASN A 36 35.12 2.86 -16.08
C ASN A 36 35.09 1.39 -16.52
N THR A 37 35.97 1.00 -17.45
CA THR A 37 36.00 -0.36 -17.99
C THR A 37 36.68 -1.36 -17.05
N GLU A 38 37.65 -0.93 -16.23
CA GLU A 38 38.33 -1.84 -15.29
C GLU A 38 37.42 -2.34 -14.14
N SER A 39 36.50 -1.52 -13.63
CA SER A 39 35.55 -1.95 -12.59
C SER A 39 34.41 -2.82 -13.15
N LYS A 40 33.89 -2.48 -14.34
CA LYS A 40 32.85 -3.28 -15.01
C LYS A 40 33.38 -4.67 -15.41
N ASN A 41 34.60 -4.74 -15.87
CA ASN A 41 35.24 -6.01 -16.27
C ASN A 41 35.44 -6.98 -15.08
N LYS A 42 35.55 -6.52 -13.84
CA LYS A 42 35.78 -7.41 -12.70
C LYS A 42 34.59 -8.28 -12.36
N ILE A 43 33.38 -7.70 -12.31
CA ILE A 43 32.14 -8.45 -12.00
C ILE A 43 31.88 -9.45 -13.12
N ASP A 44 31.95 -9.03 -14.39
CA ASP A 44 31.77 -9.91 -15.54
C ASP A 44 32.80 -11.02 -15.57
N GLN A 45 34.06 -10.73 -15.26
CA GLN A 45 35.14 -11.75 -15.19
C GLN A 45 34.87 -12.76 -14.08
N ILE A 46 34.40 -12.33 -12.90
CA ILE A 46 34.05 -13.24 -11.80
C ILE A 46 32.88 -14.13 -12.20
N ILE A 47 31.81 -13.56 -12.75
CA ILE A 47 30.63 -14.32 -13.17
C ILE A 47 30.99 -15.32 -14.27
N ASN A 48 31.81 -14.91 -15.27
CA ASN A 48 32.29 -15.82 -16.33
C ASN A 48 33.17 -16.94 -15.75
N LEU A 49 34.06 -16.62 -14.79
CA LEU A 49 34.89 -17.63 -14.14
C LEU A 49 34.07 -18.65 -13.35
N ILE A 50 33.04 -18.18 -12.62
CA ILE A 50 32.12 -19.06 -11.91
C ILE A 50 31.40 -19.98 -12.91
N ASN A 51 30.83 -19.42 -13.97
CA ASN A 51 30.14 -20.21 -15.01
C ASN A 51 31.03 -21.24 -15.68
N GLU A 52 32.33 -20.93 -15.87
CA GLU A 52 33.28 -21.84 -16.52
C GLU A 52 33.86 -22.92 -15.59
N LYS A 53 34.02 -22.60 -14.31
CA LYS A 53 34.84 -23.41 -13.40
C LYS A 53 34.07 -24.01 -12.20
N TYR A 54 32.86 -23.51 -11.90
CA TYR A 54 32.10 -24.02 -10.78
C TYR A 54 31.63 -25.46 -11.03
N VAL A 55 31.61 -26.28 -9.97
CA VAL A 55 31.37 -27.74 -10.05
C VAL A 55 29.96 -28.06 -10.55
N ASP A 56 28.96 -27.24 -10.23
CA ASP A 56 27.56 -27.45 -10.61
C ASP A 56 27.13 -26.47 -11.71
N THR A 57 26.12 -26.87 -12.50
CA THR A 57 25.52 -26.00 -13.51
C THR A 57 24.65 -24.93 -12.87
N LEU A 58 24.96 -23.67 -13.10
CA LEU A 58 24.22 -22.52 -12.59
C LEU A 58 23.33 -21.89 -13.66
N LYS A 59 22.24 -21.24 -13.23
CA LYS A 59 21.44 -20.39 -14.11
C LYS A 59 22.08 -19.02 -14.18
N ASN A 60 22.57 -18.61 -15.32
CA ASN A 60 23.30 -17.35 -15.50
C ASN A 60 22.56 -16.13 -14.96
N ASN A 61 21.25 -16.02 -15.18
CA ASN A 61 20.47 -14.87 -14.71
C ASN A 61 20.43 -14.76 -13.17
N ALA A 62 20.36 -15.89 -12.46
CA ALA A 62 20.34 -15.89 -11.00
C ALA A 62 21.61 -15.29 -10.38
N LEU A 63 22.79 -15.58 -10.96
CA LEU A 63 24.06 -15.02 -10.47
C LEU A 63 24.15 -13.50 -10.62
N TYR A 64 23.63 -12.95 -11.72
CA TYR A 64 23.58 -11.50 -11.91
C TYR A 64 22.61 -10.85 -10.91
N GLU A 65 21.44 -11.44 -10.70
CA GLU A 65 20.45 -10.96 -9.74
C GLU A 65 20.98 -11.02 -8.31
N ASP A 66 21.65 -12.12 -7.93
CA ASP A 66 22.29 -12.27 -6.61
C ASP A 66 23.41 -11.24 -6.40
N ALA A 67 24.21 -10.97 -7.43
CA ALA A 67 25.26 -9.96 -7.37
C ALA A 67 24.68 -8.54 -7.20
N VAL A 68 23.61 -8.21 -7.94
CA VAL A 68 22.90 -6.93 -7.82
C VAL A 68 22.29 -6.80 -6.44
N ASN A 69 21.57 -7.82 -5.95
CA ASN A 69 20.96 -7.83 -4.62
C ASN A 69 22.02 -7.69 -3.52
N GLY A 70 23.16 -8.37 -3.64
CA GLY A 70 24.29 -8.23 -2.71
C GLY A 70 24.89 -6.81 -2.66
N MET A 71 24.91 -6.09 -3.80
CA MET A 71 25.30 -4.67 -3.81
C MET A 71 24.27 -3.78 -3.12
N LEU A 72 22.98 -4.01 -3.38
CA LEU A 72 21.88 -3.19 -2.86
C LEU A 72 21.68 -3.37 -1.35
N GLN A 73 21.95 -4.54 -0.79
CA GLN A 73 21.88 -4.83 0.65
C GLN A 73 22.75 -3.89 1.50
N ASN A 74 23.81 -3.29 0.91
CA ASN A 74 24.70 -2.37 1.60
C ASN A 74 24.27 -0.89 1.52
N LEU A 75 23.15 -0.58 0.86
CA LEU A 75 22.66 0.79 0.69
C LEU A 75 21.61 1.13 1.75
N ASP A 76 20.42 0.67 1.55
CA ASP A 76 19.25 0.85 2.43
C ASP A 76 18.25 -0.29 2.20
N PRO A 77 17.26 -0.50 3.10
CA PRO A 77 16.33 -1.62 2.98
C PRO A 77 15.35 -1.53 1.80
N HIS A 78 15.26 -0.38 1.15
CA HIS A 78 14.24 -0.08 0.13
C HIS A 78 14.78 0.05 -1.28
N SER A 79 16.11 0.15 -1.45
CA SER A 79 16.75 0.06 -2.76
C SER A 79 16.73 -1.39 -3.23
N VAL A 80 15.99 -1.67 -4.32
CA VAL A 80 15.74 -3.05 -4.77
C VAL A 80 15.83 -3.16 -6.29
N TYR A 81 16.27 -4.33 -6.76
CA TYR A 81 16.11 -4.76 -8.14
C TYR A 81 14.72 -5.40 -8.29
N ILE A 82 14.02 -5.05 -9.37
CA ILE A 82 12.72 -5.59 -9.75
C ILE A 82 12.91 -6.36 -11.04
N SER A 83 12.64 -7.64 -11.02
CA SER A 83 12.76 -8.49 -12.19
C SER A 83 11.72 -8.12 -13.27
N PRO A 84 11.97 -8.47 -14.56
CA PRO A 84 10.98 -8.22 -15.62
C PRO A 84 9.60 -8.84 -15.35
N ASP A 85 9.58 -10.00 -14.71
CA ASP A 85 8.33 -10.70 -14.37
C ASP A 85 7.52 -10.00 -13.27
N GLU A 86 8.18 -9.30 -12.35
CA GLU A 86 7.57 -8.58 -11.24
C GLU A 86 7.20 -7.14 -11.62
N LEU A 87 7.92 -6.54 -12.58
CA LEU A 87 7.80 -5.13 -12.92
C LEU A 87 6.38 -4.74 -13.35
N ALA A 88 5.73 -5.61 -14.11
CA ALA A 88 4.36 -5.37 -14.55
C ALA A 88 3.38 -5.22 -13.37
N ALA A 89 3.45 -6.12 -12.39
CA ALA A 89 2.59 -6.09 -11.21
C ALA A 89 2.87 -4.86 -10.32
N VAL A 90 4.15 -4.48 -10.18
CA VAL A 90 4.58 -3.29 -9.43
C VAL A 90 4.07 -2.01 -10.09
N ASN A 91 4.11 -1.92 -11.42
CA ASN A 91 3.62 -0.76 -12.16
C ASN A 91 2.09 -0.68 -12.10
N GLU A 92 1.36 -1.82 -12.25
CA GLU A 92 -0.10 -1.87 -12.08
C GLU A 92 -0.56 -1.32 -10.73
N ASP A 93 0.15 -1.65 -9.64
CA ASP A 93 -0.14 -1.14 -8.30
C ASP A 93 0.03 0.39 -8.18
N LEU A 94 1.05 0.95 -8.84
CA LEU A 94 1.30 2.40 -8.86
C LEU A 94 0.34 3.14 -9.81
N ASP A 95 0.06 2.54 -10.98
CA ASP A 95 -0.87 3.10 -11.96
C ASP A 95 -2.33 3.06 -11.46
N GLY A 96 -2.63 2.16 -10.52
CA GLY A 96 -3.97 1.99 -9.94
C GLY A 96 -4.93 1.30 -10.90
N SER A 97 -4.43 0.52 -11.87
CA SER A 97 -5.26 -0.29 -12.78
C SER A 97 -4.47 -1.46 -13.38
N PHE A 98 -5.19 -2.46 -13.86
CA PHE A 98 -4.65 -3.57 -14.64
C PHE A 98 -5.64 -4.02 -15.71
N PHE A 99 -5.20 -4.84 -16.67
CA PHE A 99 -6.09 -5.38 -17.70
C PHE A 99 -6.56 -6.80 -17.33
N GLY A 100 -7.90 -6.98 -17.27
CA GLY A 100 -8.49 -8.24 -16.86
C GLY A 100 -10.01 -8.31 -17.03
N ILE A 101 -10.65 -9.18 -16.28
CA ILE A 101 -12.11 -9.40 -16.38
C ILE A 101 -12.93 -8.67 -15.30
N GLY A 102 -12.30 -8.11 -14.25
CA GLY A 102 -12.98 -7.29 -13.22
C GLY A 102 -13.81 -8.10 -12.22
N ILE A 103 -13.19 -9.05 -11.52
CA ILE A 103 -13.74 -9.77 -10.38
C ILE A 103 -12.76 -9.82 -9.22
N GLU A 104 -13.29 -9.90 -7.99
CA GLU A 104 -12.58 -10.48 -6.86
C GLU A 104 -13.01 -11.94 -6.71
N PHE A 105 -12.09 -12.80 -6.32
CA PHE A 105 -12.34 -14.21 -6.16
C PHE A 105 -11.63 -14.78 -4.93
N ALA A 106 -12.13 -15.91 -4.46
CA ALA A 106 -11.45 -16.78 -3.51
C ALA A 106 -11.40 -18.21 -4.06
N ILE A 107 -10.36 -18.96 -3.65
CA ILE A 107 -10.31 -20.40 -3.91
C ILE A 107 -10.98 -21.09 -2.73
N ILE A 108 -12.16 -21.66 -2.97
CA ILE A 108 -13.00 -22.31 -1.98
C ILE A 108 -13.32 -23.71 -2.48
N ASP A 109 -13.00 -24.73 -1.67
CA ASP A 109 -13.13 -26.14 -2.04
C ASP A 109 -12.48 -26.44 -3.40
N ASP A 110 -11.23 -26.03 -3.56
CA ASP A 110 -10.43 -26.17 -4.79
C ASP A 110 -11.15 -25.63 -6.07
N THR A 111 -11.95 -24.59 -5.90
CA THR A 111 -12.70 -23.96 -6.98
C THR A 111 -12.68 -22.45 -6.83
N ILE A 112 -12.54 -21.74 -7.96
CA ILE A 112 -12.59 -20.28 -8.00
C ILE A 112 -14.04 -19.82 -7.78
N ARG A 113 -14.29 -19.07 -6.71
CA ARG A 113 -15.59 -18.48 -6.39
C ARG A 113 -15.54 -16.97 -6.58
N VAL A 114 -16.46 -16.42 -7.32
CA VAL A 114 -16.61 -14.97 -7.47
C VAL A 114 -17.17 -14.39 -6.17
N THR A 115 -16.39 -13.61 -5.47
CA THR A 115 -16.74 -12.96 -4.19
C THR A 115 -17.17 -11.51 -4.37
N SER A 116 -16.75 -10.86 -5.47
CA SER A 116 -17.18 -9.51 -5.85
C SER A 116 -17.06 -9.33 -7.36
N VAL A 117 -17.91 -8.49 -7.95
CA VAL A 117 -17.83 -8.10 -9.36
C VAL A 117 -17.64 -6.60 -9.42
N ILE A 118 -16.63 -6.15 -10.14
CA ILE A 118 -16.31 -4.72 -10.26
C ILE A 118 -17.41 -4.00 -11.05
N PRO A 119 -17.99 -2.91 -10.49
CA PRO A 119 -19.06 -2.16 -11.15
C PRO A 119 -18.63 -1.62 -12.50
N LYS A 120 -19.52 -1.73 -13.48
CA LYS A 120 -19.31 -1.28 -14.87
C LYS A 120 -18.16 -2.00 -15.58
N GLY A 121 -17.54 -2.99 -14.93
CA GLY A 121 -16.47 -3.80 -15.47
C GLY A 121 -16.92 -4.84 -16.49
N PRO A 122 -15.97 -5.53 -17.16
CA PRO A 122 -16.27 -6.54 -18.18
C PRO A 122 -17.15 -7.69 -17.70
N SER A 123 -16.92 -8.19 -16.49
CA SER A 123 -17.68 -9.31 -15.91
C SER A 123 -19.11 -8.92 -15.58
N GLU A 124 -19.36 -7.71 -15.09
CA GLU A 124 -20.73 -7.22 -14.84
C GLU A 124 -21.52 -7.11 -16.14
N LYS A 125 -20.91 -6.63 -17.23
CA LYS A 125 -21.54 -6.49 -18.56
C LYS A 125 -22.08 -7.84 -19.12
N VAL A 126 -21.43 -8.95 -18.78
CA VAL A 126 -21.86 -10.30 -19.20
C VAL A 126 -22.61 -11.05 -18.11
N GLY A 127 -22.99 -10.37 -17.03
CA GLY A 127 -23.87 -10.86 -15.98
C GLY A 127 -23.23 -11.83 -14.99
N LEU A 128 -21.91 -11.73 -14.73
CA LEU A 128 -21.31 -12.41 -13.59
C LEU A 128 -21.86 -11.83 -12.29
N VAL A 129 -22.05 -12.70 -11.32
CA VAL A 129 -22.56 -12.31 -9.99
C VAL A 129 -21.77 -13.01 -8.89
N VAL A 130 -21.83 -12.47 -7.67
CA VAL A 130 -21.35 -13.17 -6.47
C VAL A 130 -22.11 -14.50 -6.35
N GLY A 131 -21.37 -15.59 -6.14
CA GLY A 131 -21.93 -16.94 -6.15
C GLY A 131 -21.60 -17.75 -7.40
N ASP A 132 -21.05 -17.14 -8.45
CA ASP A 132 -20.58 -17.90 -9.61
C ASP A 132 -19.25 -18.61 -9.28
N ALA A 133 -19.16 -19.87 -9.67
CA ALA A 133 -17.94 -20.66 -9.67
C ALA A 133 -17.37 -20.73 -11.08
N ILE A 134 -16.07 -20.49 -11.23
CA ILE A 134 -15.38 -20.66 -12.50
C ILE A 134 -14.87 -22.10 -12.59
N LEU A 135 -15.42 -22.88 -13.53
CA LEU A 135 -15.06 -24.28 -13.73
C LEU A 135 -13.97 -24.45 -14.79
N LYS A 136 -14.03 -23.66 -15.87
CA LYS A 136 -13.05 -23.67 -16.96
C LYS A 136 -12.73 -22.25 -17.41
N VAL A 137 -11.48 -22.03 -17.81
CA VAL A 137 -11.01 -20.85 -18.54
C VAL A 137 -10.43 -21.34 -19.86
N GLU A 138 -11.00 -20.90 -20.97
CA GLU A 138 -10.82 -21.51 -22.29
C GLU A 138 -11.08 -23.03 -22.20
N ASP A 139 -10.13 -23.84 -22.64
CA ASP A 139 -10.21 -25.30 -22.58
C ASP A 139 -9.62 -25.89 -21.27
N SER A 140 -9.04 -25.04 -20.40
CA SER A 140 -8.39 -25.47 -19.17
C SER A 140 -9.39 -25.65 -18.03
N LEU A 141 -9.45 -26.85 -17.45
CA LEU A 141 -10.18 -27.10 -16.19
C LEU A 141 -9.44 -26.42 -15.04
N VAL A 142 -10.15 -25.60 -14.29
CA VAL A 142 -9.59 -24.82 -13.15
C VAL A 142 -10.28 -25.12 -11.81
N ALA A 143 -11.28 -25.99 -11.80
CA ALA A 143 -11.93 -26.48 -10.59
C ALA A 143 -11.49 -27.90 -10.28
N GLY A 144 -11.23 -28.22 -9.01
CA GLY A 144 -10.83 -29.56 -8.57
C GLY A 144 -9.46 -30.00 -9.10
N ASN A 145 -8.53 -29.06 -9.29
CA ASN A 145 -7.24 -29.32 -9.96
C ASN A 145 -6.05 -28.63 -9.24
N ASN A 146 -6.16 -28.42 -7.92
CA ASN A 146 -5.16 -27.73 -7.09
C ASN A 146 -4.69 -26.39 -7.71
N ILE A 147 -5.63 -25.61 -8.17
CA ILE A 147 -5.34 -24.33 -8.85
C ILE A 147 -4.75 -23.33 -7.85
N THR A 148 -3.77 -22.56 -8.29
CA THR A 148 -3.18 -21.48 -7.50
C THR A 148 -3.71 -20.11 -7.96
N SER A 149 -3.73 -19.13 -7.05
CA SER A 149 -4.13 -17.76 -7.37
C SER A 149 -3.33 -17.17 -8.52
N ASP A 150 -2.01 -17.39 -8.56
CA ASP A 150 -1.14 -16.89 -9.64
C ASP A 150 -1.51 -17.47 -11.00
N ARG A 151 -1.83 -18.78 -11.06
CA ARG A 151 -2.26 -19.41 -12.30
C ARG A 151 -3.59 -18.85 -12.78
N ILE A 152 -4.53 -18.61 -11.88
CA ILE A 152 -5.83 -18.00 -12.21
C ILE A 152 -5.64 -16.58 -12.73
N VAL A 153 -4.85 -15.76 -12.04
CA VAL A 153 -4.55 -14.39 -12.45
C VAL A 153 -3.96 -14.39 -13.87
N LYS A 154 -2.99 -15.26 -14.15
CA LYS A 154 -2.39 -15.40 -15.51
C LYS A 154 -3.40 -15.81 -16.57
N LEU A 155 -4.42 -16.61 -16.25
CA LEU A 155 -5.45 -17.03 -17.20
C LEU A 155 -6.50 -15.93 -17.45
N LEU A 156 -6.86 -15.17 -16.43
CA LEU A 156 -7.94 -14.16 -16.50
C LEU A 156 -7.44 -12.78 -16.93
N ARG A 157 -6.21 -12.41 -16.60
CA ARG A 157 -5.55 -11.19 -17.12
C ARG A 157 -5.11 -11.37 -18.57
N GLY A 158 -4.77 -10.27 -19.23
CA GLY A 158 -4.25 -10.26 -20.60
C GLY A 158 -4.39 -8.88 -21.24
N GLN A 159 -4.01 -8.75 -22.50
CA GLN A 159 -4.07 -7.47 -23.20
C GLN A 159 -5.52 -6.97 -23.32
N GLN A 160 -5.69 -5.66 -23.26
CA GLN A 160 -6.98 -5.00 -23.45
C GLN A 160 -7.65 -5.44 -24.76
N HIS A 161 -8.96 -5.55 -24.75
CA HIS A 161 -9.82 -5.99 -25.87
C HIS A 161 -9.63 -7.45 -26.33
N THR A 162 -8.75 -8.23 -25.67
CA THR A 162 -8.71 -9.68 -25.91
C THR A 162 -9.88 -10.36 -25.20
N LYS A 163 -10.34 -11.48 -25.74
CA LYS A 163 -11.50 -12.22 -25.20
C LYS A 163 -11.05 -13.46 -24.47
N VAL A 164 -11.77 -13.81 -23.42
CA VAL A 164 -11.60 -15.05 -22.67
C VAL A 164 -12.96 -15.73 -22.47
N LYS A 165 -13.02 -17.04 -22.74
CA LYS A 165 -14.21 -17.87 -22.50
C LYS A 165 -14.15 -18.48 -21.12
N VAL A 166 -15.24 -18.37 -20.37
CA VAL A 166 -15.32 -18.85 -18.99
C VAL A 166 -16.57 -19.69 -18.81
N SER A 167 -16.39 -20.93 -18.35
CA SER A 167 -17.51 -21.80 -17.94
C SER A 167 -17.85 -21.55 -16.49
N LEU A 168 -19.07 -21.16 -16.21
CA LEU A 168 -19.59 -20.78 -14.90
C LEU A 168 -20.61 -21.80 -14.39
N LEU A 169 -20.63 -21.98 -13.06
CA LEU A 169 -21.72 -22.63 -12.32
C LEU A 169 -22.13 -21.71 -11.18
N ASN A 170 -23.36 -21.26 -11.17
CA ASN A 170 -23.85 -20.47 -10.04
C ASN A 170 -24.17 -21.39 -8.85
N CYS A 171 -23.56 -21.13 -7.69
CA CYS A 171 -23.66 -21.97 -6.50
C CYS A 171 -25.00 -21.85 -5.77
N ILE A 172 -25.81 -20.82 -6.09
CA ILE A 172 -27.10 -20.56 -5.43
C ILE A 172 -28.25 -21.19 -6.21
N ASN A 173 -28.28 -21.01 -7.53
CA ASN A 173 -29.36 -21.51 -8.39
C ASN A 173 -28.96 -22.71 -9.25
N HIS A 174 -27.72 -23.18 -9.16
CA HIS A 174 -27.15 -24.33 -9.87
C HIS A 174 -27.20 -24.23 -11.41
N GLN A 175 -27.29 -23.03 -11.97
CA GLN A 175 -27.29 -22.81 -13.42
C GLN A 175 -25.86 -22.77 -13.97
N SER A 176 -25.62 -23.60 -14.98
CA SER A 176 -24.36 -23.57 -15.74
C SER A 176 -24.50 -22.70 -16.99
N ARG A 177 -23.45 -21.90 -17.28
CA ARG A 177 -23.42 -21.06 -18.48
C ARG A 177 -22.01 -20.88 -18.99
N LEU A 178 -21.88 -20.67 -20.30
CA LEU A 178 -20.62 -20.28 -20.94
C LEU A 178 -20.73 -18.79 -21.30
N VAL A 179 -19.75 -18.01 -20.89
CA VAL A 179 -19.68 -16.57 -21.20
C VAL A 179 -18.35 -16.25 -21.86
N THR A 180 -18.37 -15.26 -22.76
CA THR A 180 -17.15 -14.68 -23.32
C THR A 180 -17.00 -13.27 -22.77
N ILE A 181 -15.88 -13.00 -22.11
CA ILE A 181 -15.59 -11.73 -21.46
C ILE A 181 -14.49 -11.04 -22.27
N GLU A 182 -14.71 -9.81 -22.67
CA GLU A 182 -13.68 -8.97 -23.28
C GLU A 182 -12.90 -8.27 -22.16
N ARG A 183 -11.58 -8.51 -22.10
CA ARG A 183 -10.72 -7.88 -21.09
C ARG A 183 -10.65 -6.38 -21.30
N ASP A 184 -10.70 -5.65 -20.20
CA ASP A 184 -10.66 -4.19 -20.21
C ASP A 184 -9.82 -3.70 -19.02
N GLU A 185 -9.61 -2.40 -18.93
CA GLU A 185 -8.98 -1.77 -17.79
C GLU A 185 -9.83 -1.93 -16.53
N ILE A 186 -9.24 -2.47 -15.48
CA ILE A 186 -9.87 -2.71 -14.18
C ILE A 186 -9.21 -1.80 -13.14
N PRO A 187 -9.95 -0.88 -12.53
CA PRO A 187 -9.39 0.00 -11.51
C PRO A 187 -9.02 -0.79 -10.24
N LEU A 188 -7.83 -0.55 -9.73
CA LEU A 188 -7.40 -0.91 -8.38
C LEU A 188 -7.76 0.24 -7.46
N VAL A 189 -8.93 0.16 -6.84
CA VAL A 189 -9.50 1.25 -6.06
C VAL A 189 -8.59 1.59 -4.87
N SER A 190 -8.23 2.86 -4.73
CA SER A 190 -7.41 3.37 -3.62
C SER A 190 -8.25 3.69 -2.37
N LEU A 191 -9.54 3.96 -2.54
CA LEU A 191 -10.48 4.23 -1.46
C LEU A 191 -11.33 3.01 -1.16
N ASP A 192 -11.13 2.39 -0.01
CA ASP A 192 -11.96 1.26 0.41
C ASP A 192 -13.35 1.69 0.85
N ALA A 193 -13.49 2.88 1.43
CA ALA A 193 -14.77 3.39 1.92
C ALA A 193 -14.81 4.92 1.96
N ALA A 194 -16.01 5.46 1.73
CA ALA A 194 -16.34 6.85 1.98
C ALA A 194 -17.79 6.91 2.49
N ILE A 195 -17.98 6.96 3.81
CA ILE A 195 -19.29 6.81 4.48
C ILE A 195 -19.52 7.88 5.55
N MET A 196 -20.78 8.20 5.85
CA MET A 196 -21.14 8.95 7.06
C MET A 196 -21.23 7.97 8.24
N LEU A 197 -20.54 8.30 9.36
CA LEU A 197 -20.63 7.55 10.62
C LEU A 197 -21.77 8.05 11.50
N ASP A 198 -22.02 9.34 11.47
CA ASP A 198 -23.14 10.02 12.11
C ASP A 198 -23.55 11.22 11.24
N ASP A 199 -24.51 12.04 11.67
CA ASP A 199 -25.05 13.19 10.90
C ASP A 199 -23.99 14.24 10.54
N HIS A 200 -22.84 14.24 11.20
CA HIS A 200 -21.81 15.27 11.06
C HIS A 200 -20.42 14.74 10.76
N THR A 201 -20.17 13.44 10.93
CA THR A 201 -18.84 12.86 10.82
C THR A 201 -18.74 11.93 9.62
N GLY A 202 -17.91 12.29 8.65
CA GLY A 202 -17.52 11.44 7.54
C GLY A 202 -16.31 10.57 7.89
N TYR A 203 -16.21 9.45 7.22
CA TYR A 203 -15.08 8.53 7.28
C TYR A 203 -14.63 8.19 5.88
N ILE A 204 -13.32 8.32 5.61
CA ILE A 204 -12.68 7.89 4.35
C ILE A 204 -11.53 6.97 4.70
N LYS A 205 -11.48 5.79 4.07
CA LYS A 205 -10.37 4.84 4.16
C LYS A 205 -9.57 4.87 2.86
N ILE A 206 -8.29 5.26 2.94
CA ILE A 206 -7.35 5.15 1.83
C ILE A 206 -6.40 3.98 2.10
N ASN A 207 -6.36 3.00 1.20
CA ASN A 207 -5.54 1.79 1.36
C ASN A 207 -4.15 1.91 0.70
N ARG A 208 -3.98 2.83 -0.28
CA ARG A 208 -2.72 3.12 -0.98
C ARG A 208 -2.78 4.48 -1.65
N PHE A 209 -1.62 4.96 -2.13
CA PHE A 209 -1.53 6.16 -2.98
C PHE A 209 -1.09 5.76 -4.39
N SER A 210 -2.05 5.42 -5.27
CA SER A 210 -1.85 5.15 -6.71
C SER A 210 -2.22 6.37 -7.55
N ALA A 211 -1.96 6.36 -8.85
CA ALA A 211 -2.25 7.46 -9.77
C ALA A 211 -3.74 7.84 -9.87
N THR A 212 -4.64 7.04 -9.29
CA THR A 212 -6.09 7.30 -9.25
C THR A 212 -6.58 7.86 -7.92
N THR A 213 -5.75 7.88 -6.87
CA THR A 213 -6.17 8.17 -5.50
C THR A 213 -6.86 9.52 -5.35
N TYR A 214 -6.28 10.58 -5.85
CA TYR A 214 -6.88 11.91 -5.76
C TYR A 214 -8.18 12.03 -6.58
N LYS A 215 -8.21 11.38 -7.75
CA LYS A 215 -9.40 11.32 -8.62
C LYS A 215 -10.57 10.60 -7.94
N GLU A 216 -10.29 9.65 -7.07
CA GLU A 216 -11.28 8.94 -6.25
C GLU A 216 -11.64 9.74 -4.98
N PHE A 217 -10.64 10.31 -4.33
CA PHE A 217 -10.77 11.03 -3.06
C PHE A 217 -11.63 12.29 -3.18
N LEU A 218 -11.37 13.14 -4.18
CA LEU A 218 -12.04 14.43 -4.32
C LEU A 218 -13.58 14.32 -4.47
N PRO A 219 -14.12 13.45 -5.33
CA PRO A 219 -15.57 13.22 -5.40
C PRO A 219 -16.15 12.66 -4.11
N ALA A 220 -15.44 11.73 -3.44
CA ALA A 220 -15.86 11.15 -2.18
C ALA A 220 -15.98 12.22 -1.08
N LEU A 221 -14.96 13.08 -0.94
CA LEU A 221 -14.96 14.19 0.01
C LEU A 221 -16.09 15.19 -0.28
N LYS A 222 -16.31 15.53 -1.56
CA LYS A 222 -17.42 16.40 -1.98
C LYS A 222 -18.78 15.81 -1.63
N ASN A 223 -18.98 14.53 -1.87
CA ASN A 223 -20.21 13.83 -1.55
C ASN A 223 -20.50 13.85 -0.05
N LEU A 224 -19.51 13.54 0.81
CA LEU A 224 -19.68 13.61 2.25
C LEU A 224 -20.02 15.03 2.74
N LYS A 225 -19.42 16.06 2.15
CA LYS A 225 -19.79 17.46 2.43
C LYS A 225 -21.24 17.79 2.05
N GLN A 226 -21.72 17.29 0.91
CA GLN A 226 -23.13 17.46 0.50
C GLN A 226 -24.10 16.73 1.43
N LEU A 227 -23.66 15.63 2.07
CA LEU A 227 -24.42 14.91 3.10
C LEU A 227 -24.39 15.59 4.48
N GLY A 228 -23.74 16.74 4.64
CA GLY A 228 -23.70 17.50 5.88
C GLY A 228 -22.45 17.29 6.75
N MET A 229 -21.41 16.65 6.22
CA MET A 229 -20.17 16.43 6.96
C MET A 229 -19.51 17.74 7.39
N THR A 230 -19.20 17.85 8.67
CA THR A 230 -18.42 18.93 9.29
C THR A 230 -17.12 18.43 9.93
N ASN A 231 -17.04 17.14 10.26
CA ASN A 231 -15.87 16.46 10.80
C ASN A 231 -15.48 15.30 9.90
N LEU A 232 -14.18 15.04 9.76
CA LEU A 232 -13.66 13.94 8.95
C LEU A 232 -12.72 13.05 9.78
N ILE A 233 -12.91 11.75 9.67
CA ILE A 233 -11.93 10.74 10.05
C ILE A 233 -11.33 10.20 8.75
N LEU A 234 -10.03 10.44 8.55
CA LEU A 234 -9.26 9.90 7.45
C LEU A 234 -8.43 8.72 7.95
N ASP A 235 -8.71 7.53 7.46
CA ASP A 235 -8.06 6.30 7.90
C ASP A 235 -6.93 5.89 6.94
N LEU A 236 -5.69 5.96 7.43
CA LEU A 236 -4.47 5.56 6.74
C LEU A 236 -3.83 4.31 7.36
N ARG A 237 -4.52 3.61 8.26
CA ARG A 237 -4.00 2.35 8.84
C ARG A 237 -3.73 1.33 7.75
N ASP A 238 -2.66 0.55 7.88
CA ASP A 238 -2.21 -0.44 6.89
C ASP A 238 -1.97 0.13 5.47
N ASN A 239 -1.79 1.45 5.33
CA ASN A 239 -1.50 2.08 4.05
C ASN A 239 0.03 2.25 3.88
N PRO A 240 0.69 1.44 3.02
CA PRO A 240 2.15 1.46 2.86
C PRO A 240 2.67 2.71 2.13
N GLY A 241 1.78 3.61 1.74
CA GLY A 241 2.09 4.79 0.95
C GLY A 241 1.84 4.59 -0.54
N GLY A 242 2.75 5.08 -1.37
CA GLY A 242 2.69 5.06 -2.83
C GLY A 242 3.21 6.37 -3.42
N LEU A 243 2.50 6.92 -4.38
CA LEU A 243 2.94 8.10 -5.13
C LEU A 243 2.91 9.38 -4.27
N LEU A 244 4.05 10.07 -4.24
CA LEU A 244 4.25 11.34 -3.51
C LEU A 244 3.22 12.40 -3.93
N ASN A 245 3.04 12.59 -5.23
CA ASN A 245 2.15 13.63 -5.77
C ASN A 245 0.69 13.43 -5.36
N GLU A 246 0.24 12.18 -5.20
CA GLU A 246 -1.11 11.88 -4.75
C GLU A 246 -1.32 12.24 -3.27
N ALA A 247 -0.32 11.98 -2.42
CA ALA A 247 -0.38 12.40 -1.02
C ALA A 247 -0.35 13.93 -0.88
N ILE A 248 0.43 14.64 -1.72
CA ILE A 248 0.46 16.10 -1.78
C ILE A 248 -0.91 16.63 -2.21
N ALA A 249 -1.52 16.06 -3.27
CA ALA A 249 -2.82 16.50 -3.76
C ALA A 249 -3.95 16.29 -2.73
N VAL A 250 -3.88 15.19 -1.95
CA VAL A 250 -4.83 14.96 -0.83
C VAL A 250 -4.56 15.93 0.32
N ALA A 251 -3.29 16.21 0.67
CA ALA A 251 -2.93 17.16 1.73
C ALA A 251 -3.37 18.59 1.41
N ASP A 252 -3.33 18.98 0.15
CA ASP A 252 -3.75 20.28 -0.37
C ASP A 252 -5.26 20.56 -0.15
N GLU A 253 -6.09 19.52 -0.01
CA GLU A 253 -7.51 19.70 0.35
C GLU A 253 -7.74 20.11 1.82
N PHE A 254 -6.73 19.98 2.66
CA PHE A 254 -6.79 20.24 4.10
C PHE A 254 -6.01 21.48 4.54
N LEU A 255 -5.00 21.86 3.77
CA LEU A 255 -4.09 22.96 4.11
C LEU A 255 -4.41 24.20 3.26
N ASP A 256 -4.40 25.35 3.90
CA ASP A 256 -4.62 26.63 3.22
C ASP A 256 -3.40 27.03 2.38
N ASP A 257 -3.63 27.96 1.46
CA ASP A 257 -2.71 28.42 0.42
C ASP A 257 -1.27 28.64 0.92
N LYS A 258 -0.31 28.09 0.18
CA LYS A 258 1.14 28.20 0.36
C LYS A 258 1.76 27.51 1.58
N LYS A 259 1.01 26.76 2.36
CA LYS A 259 1.61 25.94 3.42
C LYS A 259 2.50 24.86 2.81
N LEU A 260 3.71 24.75 3.34
CA LEU A 260 4.63 23.66 2.98
C LEU A 260 4.01 22.33 3.39
N ILE A 261 3.91 21.37 2.46
CA ILE A 261 3.43 20.01 2.73
C ILE A 261 4.61 19.11 3.08
N VAL A 262 5.64 19.14 2.23
CA VAL A 262 6.85 18.32 2.37
C VAL A 262 7.98 18.96 1.56
N TYR A 263 9.23 18.71 1.94
CA TYR A 263 10.34 18.92 1.03
C TYR A 263 11.22 17.68 0.94
N THR A 264 11.87 17.52 -0.21
CA THR A 264 12.83 16.44 -0.46
C THR A 264 14.23 16.98 -0.60
N GLN A 265 15.23 16.22 -0.17
CA GLN A 265 16.64 16.58 -0.34
C GLN A 265 17.52 15.33 -0.29
N GLY A 266 18.51 15.27 -1.19
CA GLY A 266 19.52 14.23 -1.25
C GLY A 266 20.92 14.79 -1.54
N SER A 267 21.94 13.95 -1.47
CA SER A 267 23.32 14.36 -1.78
C SER A 267 23.52 14.74 -3.26
N LYS A 268 22.71 14.18 -4.13
CA LYS A 268 22.69 14.43 -5.59
C LYS A 268 21.38 15.04 -6.07
N SER A 269 20.36 15.12 -5.21
CA SER A 269 19.07 15.72 -5.47
C SER A 269 18.98 17.04 -4.69
N PRO A 270 18.82 18.20 -5.36
CA PRO A 270 18.66 19.48 -4.69
C PRO A 270 17.41 19.49 -3.81
N LYS A 271 17.32 20.44 -2.90
CA LYS A 271 16.11 20.64 -2.10
C LYS A 271 14.95 21.06 -3.03
N GLU A 272 13.85 20.33 -2.92
CA GLU A 272 12.60 20.61 -3.65
C GLU A 272 11.46 20.70 -2.64
N GLU A 273 10.68 21.77 -2.68
CA GLU A 273 9.58 22.07 -1.75
C GLU A 273 8.24 21.94 -2.45
N PHE A 274 7.30 21.27 -1.78
CA PHE A 274 5.93 21.09 -2.25
C PHE A 274 4.97 21.78 -1.28
N HIS A 275 4.16 22.69 -1.83
CA HIS A 275 3.25 23.54 -1.07
C HIS A 275 1.80 23.28 -1.45
N ALA A 276 0.88 23.67 -0.60
CA ALA A 276 -0.53 23.79 -0.96
C ALA A 276 -0.68 24.89 -2.04
N GLU A 277 -1.35 24.57 -3.15
CA GLU A 277 -1.40 25.44 -4.33
C GLU A 277 -2.78 26.02 -4.60
N LYS A 278 -3.83 25.41 -4.05
CA LYS A 278 -5.22 25.79 -4.30
C LYS A 278 -6.01 25.85 -3.00
N ALA A 279 -7.17 26.50 -3.06
CA ALA A 279 -8.13 26.46 -1.96
C ALA A 279 -8.71 25.04 -1.84
N GLY A 280 -8.37 24.38 -0.74
CA GLY A 280 -8.86 23.06 -0.40
C GLY A 280 -10.33 23.07 0.00
N ILE A 281 -11.05 22.00 -0.30
CA ILE A 281 -12.48 21.94 0.04
C ILE A 281 -12.74 21.59 1.49
N PHE A 282 -11.72 21.18 2.26
CA PHE A 282 -11.83 20.85 3.68
C PHE A 282 -10.71 21.48 4.53
N GLU A 283 -10.33 22.74 4.25
CA GLU A 283 -9.39 23.52 5.07
C GLU A 283 -9.96 23.81 6.47
N LYS A 284 -11.27 23.82 6.61
CA LYS A 284 -12.00 24.07 7.86
C LYS A 284 -12.80 22.83 8.24
N GLY A 285 -13.08 22.70 9.52
CA GLY A 285 -13.73 21.52 10.09
C GLY A 285 -12.73 20.66 10.85
N LYS A 286 -13.21 19.81 11.73
CA LYS A 286 -12.34 18.96 12.54
C LYS A 286 -11.85 17.77 11.72
N LEU A 287 -10.56 17.50 11.81
CA LEU A 287 -9.90 16.42 11.09
C LEU A 287 -9.16 15.49 12.07
N ALA A 288 -9.47 14.21 12.04
CA ALA A 288 -8.70 13.17 12.70
C ALA A 288 -8.10 12.23 11.65
N ILE A 289 -6.81 11.90 11.78
CA ILE A 289 -6.15 10.91 10.91
C ILE A 289 -5.81 9.69 11.76
N LEU A 290 -6.29 8.52 11.32
CA LEU A 290 -5.95 7.25 11.96
C LEU A 290 -4.69 6.69 11.31
N VAL A 291 -3.73 6.31 12.15
CA VAL A 291 -2.45 5.73 11.73
C VAL A 291 -2.06 4.55 12.60
N ASP A 292 -1.26 3.66 12.05
CA ASP A 292 -0.66 2.53 12.74
C ASP A 292 0.74 2.21 12.19
N GLU A 293 1.30 1.11 12.63
CA GLU A 293 2.62 0.60 12.22
C GLU A 293 2.72 0.23 10.73
N GLY A 294 1.59 0.01 10.05
CA GLY A 294 1.51 -0.23 8.60
C GLY A 294 1.44 1.06 7.77
N ALA A 295 1.11 2.20 8.40
CA ALA A 295 1.09 3.49 7.73
C ALA A 295 2.50 3.97 7.42
N ALA A 296 2.87 4.10 6.13
CA ALA A 296 4.24 4.39 5.71
C ALA A 296 4.34 5.43 4.58
N SER A 297 5.52 6.02 4.40
CA SER A 297 5.88 6.83 3.22
C SER A 297 4.87 7.97 2.93
N ALA A 298 4.11 7.92 1.82
CA ALA A 298 3.10 8.90 1.44
C ALA A 298 2.05 9.15 2.54
N SER A 299 1.66 8.11 3.30
CA SER A 299 0.78 8.24 4.48
C SER A 299 1.42 9.07 5.57
N GLU A 300 2.74 8.95 5.75
CA GLU A 300 3.51 9.71 6.74
C GLU A 300 3.75 11.16 6.29
N ILE A 301 3.85 11.40 4.99
CA ILE A 301 3.90 12.77 4.43
C ILE A 301 2.60 13.51 4.77
N LEU A 302 1.46 12.91 4.45
CA LEU A 302 0.16 13.49 4.73
C LEU A 302 -0.07 13.69 6.23
N SER A 303 0.09 12.65 7.04
CA SER A 303 -0.12 12.73 8.49
C SER A 303 0.87 13.68 9.17
N GLY A 304 2.13 13.69 8.73
CA GLY A 304 3.17 14.60 9.23
C GLY A 304 2.90 16.07 8.91
N ALA A 305 2.44 16.38 7.69
CA ALA A 305 2.05 17.74 7.30
C ALA A 305 0.86 18.25 8.14
N ILE A 306 -0.16 17.42 8.31
CA ILE A 306 -1.35 17.76 9.11
C ILE A 306 -0.98 17.96 10.59
N GLN A 307 -0.11 17.13 11.14
CA GLN A 307 0.38 17.26 12.52
C GLN A 307 1.21 18.52 12.71
N ASP A 308 2.17 18.78 11.83
CA ASP A 308 3.11 19.90 11.99
C ASP A 308 2.45 21.28 11.84
N TRP A 309 1.38 21.37 11.04
CA TRP A 309 0.55 22.57 10.93
C TRP A 309 -0.55 22.68 11.98
N ASP A 310 -0.66 21.73 12.92
CA ASP A 310 -1.76 21.67 13.90
C ASP A 310 -3.14 21.72 13.22
N ARG A 311 -3.26 21.15 11.99
CA ARG A 311 -4.49 21.18 11.21
C ARG A 311 -5.47 20.07 11.64
N GLY A 312 -4.98 18.98 12.18
CA GLY A 312 -5.76 17.83 12.59
C GLY A 312 -5.05 17.03 13.69
N VAL A 313 -5.78 16.09 14.28
CA VAL A 313 -5.28 15.21 15.35
C VAL A 313 -4.91 13.86 14.78
N ILE A 314 -3.68 13.40 15.05
CA ILE A 314 -3.21 12.07 14.66
C ILE A 314 -3.54 11.08 15.79
N ILE A 315 -4.24 10.00 15.45
CA ILE A 315 -4.77 9.04 16.44
C ILE A 315 -4.31 7.63 16.07
N GLY A 316 -3.88 6.87 17.03
CA GLY A 316 -3.51 5.46 16.85
C GLY A 316 -2.16 5.10 17.40
N ARG A 317 -1.29 4.49 16.58
CA ARG A 317 0.06 4.07 16.95
C ARG A 317 1.09 4.73 16.03
N ARG A 318 2.35 4.73 16.48
CA ARG A 318 3.47 5.28 15.71
C ARG A 318 3.58 4.59 14.35
N THR A 319 3.73 5.40 13.30
CA THR A 319 3.83 4.92 11.92
C THR A 319 5.14 4.16 11.66
N PHE A 320 5.29 3.65 10.46
CA PHE A 320 6.41 2.80 10.05
C PHE A 320 7.78 3.48 10.14
N GLY A 321 7.90 4.74 9.73
CA GLY A 321 9.16 5.48 9.70
C GLY A 321 9.93 5.32 8.38
N LYS A 322 9.25 5.41 7.22
CA LYS A 322 9.87 5.44 5.90
C LYS A 322 9.94 6.88 5.36
N GLY A 323 11.07 7.52 5.55
CA GLY A 323 11.35 8.89 5.10
C GLY A 323 12.27 8.97 3.86
N LEU A 324 12.23 7.96 2.99
CA LEU A 324 13.07 7.83 1.79
C LEU A 324 12.25 8.05 0.52
N VAL A 325 12.82 8.82 -0.41
CA VAL A 325 12.29 9.04 -1.76
C VAL A 325 13.00 8.09 -2.71
N GLN A 326 12.21 7.32 -3.45
CA GLN A 326 12.71 6.34 -4.40
C GLN A 326 12.36 6.75 -5.84
N GLU A 327 13.28 6.46 -6.75
CA GLU A 327 13.06 6.58 -8.18
C GLU A 327 13.32 5.24 -8.85
N GLN A 328 12.55 4.93 -9.88
CA GLN A 328 12.64 3.69 -10.64
C GLN A 328 13.32 3.94 -11.97
N PHE A 329 14.40 3.20 -12.23
CA PHE A 329 15.19 3.27 -13.46
C PHE A 329 15.02 1.97 -14.22
N GLU A 330 14.51 2.05 -15.42
CA GLU A 330 14.39 0.88 -16.32
C GLU A 330 15.76 0.40 -16.76
N LEU A 331 15.94 -0.91 -16.82
CA LEU A 331 17.17 -1.57 -17.22
C LEU A 331 17.02 -2.26 -18.58
N ALA A 332 18.12 -2.41 -19.29
CA ALA A 332 18.13 -2.97 -20.64
C ALA A 332 17.62 -4.43 -20.73
N ASN A 333 17.59 -5.16 -19.62
CA ASN A 333 17.06 -6.52 -19.54
C ASN A 333 15.52 -6.57 -19.35
N GLY A 334 14.84 -5.42 -19.33
CA GLY A 334 13.41 -5.30 -19.10
C GLY A 334 12.99 -5.28 -17.63
N GLY A 335 13.93 -5.37 -16.68
CA GLY A 335 13.68 -5.15 -15.25
C GLY A 335 13.88 -3.68 -14.87
N ALA A 336 13.83 -3.37 -13.59
CA ALA A 336 14.07 -2.03 -13.07
C ALA A 336 14.92 -2.03 -11.80
N LEU A 337 15.64 -0.92 -11.60
CA LEU A 337 16.29 -0.61 -10.33
C LEU A 337 15.47 0.48 -9.64
N ARG A 338 14.91 0.17 -8.46
CA ARG A 338 14.32 1.18 -7.59
C ARG A 338 15.37 1.61 -6.59
N LEU A 339 15.79 2.88 -6.65
CA LEU A 339 16.92 3.41 -5.88
C LEU A 339 16.45 4.58 -5.02
N THR A 340 16.90 4.62 -3.78
CA THR A 340 16.73 5.78 -2.90
C THR A 340 17.62 6.92 -3.36
N ILE A 341 17.00 8.06 -3.74
CA ILE A 341 17.69 9.25 -4.25
C ILE A 341 17.68 10.43 -3.31
N ALA A 342 16.73 10.50 -2.38
CA ALA A 342 16.56 11.59 -1.43
C ALA A 342 15.88 11.12 -0.14
N ARG A 343 15.87 12.03 0.87
CA ARG A 343 15.00 11.94 2.03
C ARG A 343 13.92 12.99 1.92
N TYR A 344 12.76 12.72 2.53
CA TYR A 344 11.76 13.75 2.70
C TYR A 344 11.69 14.23 4.16
N TYR A 345 11.24 15.47 4.28
CA TYR A 345 11.16 16.20 5.54
C TYR A 345 9.78 16.85 5.64
N THR A 346 9.17 16.75 6.81
CA THR A 346 7.89 17.39 7.10
C THR A 346 8.03 18.91 7.25
N PRO A 347 6.94 19.69 7.34
CA PRO A 347 7.02 21.16 7.49
C PRO A 347 7.86 21.66 8.66
N SER A 348 7.92 20.93 9.77
CA SER A 348 8.79 21.27 10.91
C SER A 348 10.28 21.01 10.65
N GLY A 349 10.64 20.42 9.52
CA GLY A 349 12.01 20.07 9.14
C GLY A 349 12.48 18.71 9.67
N ARG A 350 11.63 17.93 10.31
CA ARG A 350 12.00 16.59 10.79
C ARG A 350 12.03 15.57 9.65
N CYS A 351 13.10 14.78 9.61
CA CYS A 351 13.14 13.54 8.85
C CYS A 351 12.58 12.42 9.73
N ILE A 352 11.61 11.70 9.22
CA ILE A 352 10.93 10.63 9.99
C ILE A 352 11.54 9.25 9.77
N GLN A 353 12.57 9.15 8.91
CA GLN A 353 13.23 7.88 8.59
C GLN A 353 13.79 7.24 9.85
N ARG A 354 13.34 6.03 10.17
CA ARG A 354 13.94 5.23 11.25
C ARG A 354 15.30 4.69 10.84
N SER A 355 16.16 4.45 11.82
CA SER A 355 17.52 3.96 11.57
C SER A 355 17.51 2.56 10.95
N TYR A 356 18.38 2.33 9.98
CA TYR A 356 18.70 1.01 9.41
C TYR A 356 20.19 0.67 9.60
N ALA A 357 20.86 1.33 10.54
CA ALA A 357 22.29 1.13 10.80
C ALA A 357 22.64 -0.27 11.33
N LYS A 358 21.67 -0.99 11.89
CA LYS A 358 21.83 -2.36 12.38
C LYS A 358 21.63 -3.44 11.30
N GLY A 359 21.32 -3.02 10.07
CA GLY A 359 21.09 -3.92 8.95
C GLY A 359 19.62 -4.10 8.59
N LYS A 360 19.39 -4.84 7.49
CA LYS A 360 18.06 -5.03 6.90
C LYS A 360 17.17 -5.91 7.78
N ASP A 361 17.71 -6.97 8.36
CA ASP A 361 16.96 -7.92 9.18
C ASP A 361 16.38 -7.22 10.43
N ASP A 362 17.20 -6.45 11.19
CA ASP A 362 16.74 -5.66 12.34
C ASP A 362 15.69 -4.61 11.93
N TYR A 363 15.82 -4.07 10.71
CA TYR A 363 14.85 -3.12 10.18
C TYR A 363 13.51 -3.80 9.85
N GLU A 364 13.49 -5.01 9.32
CA GLU A 364 12.28 -5.76 9.01
C GLU A 364 11.56 -6.27 10.27
N GLU A 365 12.29 -6.59 11.34
CA GLU A 365 11.77 -7.07 12.64
C GLU A 365 11.26 -5.94 13.57
N ASP A 366 11.04 -4.71 13.07
CA ASP A 366 10.62 -3.56 13.90
C ASP A 366 9.29 -3.81 14.63
N PHE A 367 8.33 -4.50 13.99
CA PHE A 367 7.05 -4.81 14.62
C PHE A 367 7.23 -5.69 15.85
N GLU A 368 8.03 -6.75 15.73
CA GLU A 368 8.35 -7.68 16.81
C GLU A 368 9.08 -6.98 17.95
N HIS A 369 10.05 -6.11 17.63
CA HIS A 369 10.77 -5.30 18.61
C HIS A 369 9.85 -4.35 19.36
N ARG A 370 8.93 -3.67 18.66
CA ARG A 370 7.94 -2.75 19.24
C ARG A 370 6.92 -3.48 20.11
N LEU A 371 6.53 -4.70 19.72
CA LEU A 371 5.64 -5.54 20.51
C LEU A 371 6.35 -6.04 21.78
N ALA A 372 7.58 -6.54 21.64
CA ALA A 372 8.39 -7.04 22.75
C ALA A 372 8.75 -5.95 23.77
N SER A 373 9.00 -4.72 23.32
CA SER A 373 9.25 -3.57 24.21
C SER A 373 8.01 -3.05 24.93
N GLY A 374 6.80 -3.46 24.50
CA GLY A 374 5.53 -2.95 25.02
C GLY A 374 5.09 -1.62 24.39
N GLU A 375 5.81 -1.09 23.40
CA GLU A 375 5.42 0.14 22.69
C GLU A 375 4.02 0.02 22.09
N LEU A 376 3.71 -1.12 21.46
CA LEU A 376 2.40 -1.34 20.84
C LEU A 376 1.27 -1.59 21.84
N THR A 377 1.58 -1.92 23.10
CA THR A 377 0.59 -2.39 24.10
C THR A 377 0.36 -1.41 25.26
N GLY A 378 0.92 -0.21 25.21
CA GLY A 378 0.63 0.85 26.17
C GLY A 378 1.83 1.57 26.75
N ASN A 379 3.05 1.15 26.47
CA ASN A 379 4.27 1.82 26.95
C ASN A 379 4.85 2.76 25.88
N ASP A 380 4.04 3.75 25.50
CA ASP A 380 4.33 4.76 24.48
C ASP A 380 5.62 5.60 24.73
N SER A 381 6.09 5.65 25.99
CA SER A 381 7.25 6.46 26.37
C SER A 381 8.58 5.91 25.82
N LEU A 382 8.65 4.63 25.45
CA LEU A 382 9.89 3.99 24.97
C LEU A 382 10.32 4.46 23.57
N ALA A 383 9.39 4.94 22.76
CA ALA A 383 9.62 5.40 21.38
C ALA A 383 10.44 6.71 21.27
N GLN A 384 10.86 7.33 22.38
CA GLN A 384 11.34 8.72 22.41
C GLN A 384 12.77 8.93 22.92
N ALA A 385 13.41 7.92 23.49
CA ALA A 385 14.60 8.10 24.33
C ALA A 385 15.78 8.82 23.61
N ASP A 386 15.91 8.70 22.26
CA ASP A 386 17.03 9.24 21.49
C ASP A 386 16.60 10.07 20.26
N SER A 387 15.35 10.51 20.16
CA SER A 387 14.86 11.22 18.97
C SER A 387 15.05 12.73 19.05
N ALA A 388 15.48 13.36 17.95
CA ALA A 388 15.57 14.82 17.86
C ALA A 388 14.17 15.46 18.00
N LYS A 389 14.10 16.55 18.79
CA LYS A 389 12.88 17.31 19.03
C LYS A 389 12.68 18.40 17.99
N TYR A 390 11.47 18.51 17.50
CA TYR A 390 10.97 19.55 16.60
C TYR A 390 9.69 20.16 17.17
N PHE A 391 9.18 21.19 16.54
CA PHE A 391 8.00 21.90 17.03
C PHE A 391 6.99 22.12 15.91
N THR A 392 5.72 21.85 16.20
CA THR A 392 4.60 22.19 15.33
C THR A 392 4.40 23.72 15.25
N ASN A 393 3.47 24.17 14.44
CA ASN A 393 3.11 25.58 14.31
C ASN A 393 2.72 26.21 15.66
N HIS A 394 1.96 25.50 16.51
CA HIS A 394 1.59 25.94 17.86
C HIS A 394 2.61 25.52 18.94
N LYS A 395 3.83 25.18 18.55
CA LYS A 395 4.96 24.85 19.45
C LYS A 395 4.78 23.55 20.27
N ARG A 396 3.91 22.65 19.85
CA ARG A 396 3.86 21.29 20.40
C ARG A 396 5.15 20.54 20.02
N VAL A 397 5.66 19.71 20.94
CA VAL A 397 6.85 18.89 20.67
C VAL A 397 6.47 17.69 19.80
N VAL A 398 7.18 17.51 18.69
CA VAL A 398 7.14 16.35 17.82
C VAL A 398 8.54 15.79 17.60
N TYR A 399 8.65 14.54 17.15
CA TYR A 399 9.94 13.85 17.10
C TYR A 399 10.28 13.41 15.68
N GLY A 400 11.56 13.37 15.36
CA GLY A 400 12.10 12.82 14.12
C GLY A 400 12.73 11.44 14.33
N GLY A 401 13.11 10.76 13.24
CA GLY A 401 13.93 9.56 13.29
C GLY A 401 13.21 8.25 13.60
N GLY A 402 11.88 8.19 13.53
CA GLY A 402 11.17 6.96 13.88
C GLY A 402 9.69 6.91 13.47
N GLY A 403 9.28 7.61 12.43
CA GLY A 403 7.88 7.71 12.00
C GLY A 403 7.13 8.87 12.66
N ILE A 404 5.83 8.93 12.40
CA ILE A 404 4.91 9.92 12.98
C ILE A 404 4.34 9.33 14.28
N LYS A 405 4.64 9.96 15.41
CA LYS A 405 4.03 9.62 16.69
C LYS A 405 2.62 10.22 16.76
N PRO A 406 1.58 9.46 17.13
CA PRO A 406 0.24 10.00 17.24
C PRO A 406 0.12 10.99 18.41
N ASP A 407 -0.81 11.95 18.27
CA ASP A 407 -1.17 12.89 19.34
C ASP A 407 -2.05 12.20 20.40
N VAL A 408 -2.86 11.24 19.96
CA VAL A 408 -3.70 10.42 20.83
C VAL A 408 -3.37 8.96 20.57
N TYR A 409 -2.71 8.35 21.53
CA TYR A 409 -2.30 6.96 21.45
C TYR A 409 -3.50 6.02 21.71
N VAL A 410 -3.62 4.97 20.87
CA VAL A 410 -4.54 3.85 21.04
C VAL A 410 -3.74 2.55 20.98
N PRO A 411 -3.63 1.80 22.09
CA PRO A 411 -2.81 0.61 22.13
C PRO A 411 -3.31 -0.49 21.19
N TYR A 412 -2.39 -1.37 20.78
CA TYR A 412 -2.73 -2.63 20.14
C TYR A 412 -3.36 -3.56 21.18
N ASP A 413 -4.57 -3.99 20.93
CA ASP A 413 -5.25 -4.89 21.87
C ASP A 413 -4.83 -6.36 21.64
N THR A 414 -3.79 -6.77 22.37
CA THR A 414 -3.29 -8.16 22.33
C THR A 414 -4.28 -9.17 22.92
N LEU A 415 -5.28 -8.72 23.68
CA LEU A 415 -6.30 -9.59 24.27
C LEU A 415 -7.38 -9.97 23.25
N LEU A 416 -7.53 -9.17 22.17
CA LEU A 416 -8.52 -9.40 21.13
C LEU A 416 -8.18 -10.61 20.26
N PHE A 417 -6.90 -10.89 20.06
CA PHE A 417 -6.47 -11.98 19.18
C PHE A 417 -5.48 -12.92 19.87
N ASN A 418 -5.93 -14.09 20.26
CA ASN A 418 -4.97 -15.14 20.50
C ASN A 418 -4.44 -15.64 19.13
N LYS A 419 -3.19 -16.10 19.09
CA LYS A 419 -2.49 -16.55 17.88
C LYS A 419 -3.30 -17.60 17.10
N SER A 420 -4.05 -18.47 17.79
CA SER A 420 -4.84 -19.52 17.17
C SER A 420 -6.07 -18.97 16.44
N LEU A 421 -6.72 -17.93 16.98
CA LEU A 421 -7.85 -17.26 16.33
C LEU A 421 -7.40 -16.47 15.09
N LEU A 422 -6.27 -15.77 15.17
CA LEU A 422 -5.67 -15.07 14.03
C LEU A 422 -5.30 -16.05 12.90
N ASN A 423 -4.66 -17.17 13.26
CA ASN A 423 -4.34 -18.21 12.28
C ASN A 423 -5.59 -18.79 11.61
N PHE A 424 -6.68 -18.95 12.36
CA PHE A 424 -7.94 -19.41 11.80
C PHE A 424 -8.56 -18.36 10.85
N ILE A 425 -8.66 -17.11 11.26
CA ILE A 425 -9.21 -16.02 10.43
C ILE A 425 -8.47 -15.91 9.09
N ASN A 426 -7.16 -16.12 9.11
CA ASN A 426 -6.31 -16.10 7.91
C ASN A 426 -6.26 -17.45 7.16
N SER A 427 -7.00 -18.46 7.61
CA SER A 427 -6.95 -19.80 7.01
C SER A 427 -7.98 -20.00 5.88
N PRO A 428 -7.71 -20.93 4.94
CA PRO A 428 -8.71 -21.37 3.97
C PRO A 428 -9.99 -21.91 4.63
N SER A 429 -9.88 -22.53 5.81
CA SER A 429 -11.03 -23.07 6.55
C SER A 429 -12.03 -21.99 6.96
N PHE A 430 -11.53 -20.81 7.36
CA PHE A 430 -12.36 -19.64 7.66
C PHE A 430 -13.10 -19.16 6.42
N GLN A 431 -12.36 -18.97 5.31
CA GLN A 431 -12.94 -18.51 4.05
C GLN A 431 -14.01 -19.48 3.52
N ASN A 432 -13.73 -20.79 3.59
CA ASN A 432 -14.68 -21.82 3.18
C ASN A 432 -15.95 -21.78 4.04
N ALA A 433 -15.82 -21.74 5.37
CA ALA A 433 -16.96 -21.69 6.27
C ALA A 433 -17.82 -20.44 6.06
N LEU A 434 -17.19 -19.27 5.95
CA LEU A 434 -17.89 -18.01 5.69
C LEU A 434 -18.64 -18.02 4.34
N TRP A 435 -18.03 -18.58 3.30
CA TRP A 435 -18.65 -18.73 2.01
C TRP A 435 -19.84 -19.68 2.05
N HIS A 436 -19.71 -20.84 2.69
CA HIS A 436 -20.80 -21.82 2.82
C HIS A 436 -21.98 -21.20 3.59
N TYR A 437 -21.73 -20.46 4.66
CA TYR A 437 -22.76 -19.70 5.34
C TYR A 437 -23.50 -18.75 4.38
N TYR A 438 -22.75 -17.94 3.62
CA TYR A 438 -23.33 -17.00 2.66
C TYR A 438 -24.20 -17.71 1.61
N VAL A 439 -23.73 -18.80 1.03
CA VAL A 439 -24.47 -19.56 0.00
C VAL A 439 -25.74 -20.18 0.58
N THR A 440 -25.63 -20.84 1.72
CA THR A 440 -26.75 -21.52 2.39
C THR A 440 -27.84 -20.53 2.82
N HIS A 441 -27.45 -19.35 3.31
CA HIS A 441 -28.39 -18.34 3.80
C HIS A 441 -28.67 -17.22 2.78
N SER A 442 -28.31 -17.42 1.51
CA SER A 442 -28.36 -16.36 0.48
C SER A 442 -29.76 -15.74 0.30
N ASN A 443 -30.84 -16.52 0.48
CA ASN A 443 -32.20 -16.00 0.36
C ASN A 443 -32.59 -15.06 1.51
N SER A 444 -32.25 -15.41 2.75
CA SER A 444 -32.49 -14.55 3.91
C SER A 444 -31.55 -13.33 3.91
N LEU A 445 -30.29 -13.50 3.52
CA LEU A 445 -29.34 -12.40 3.44
C LEU A 445 -29.70 -11.37 2.37
N LYS A 446 -30.26 -11.77 1.23
CA LYS A 446 -30.76 -10.86 0.18
C LYS A 446 -32.00 -10.06 0.57
N SER A 447 -32.68 -10.40 1.67
CA SER A 447 -33.78 -9.57 2.19
C SER A 447 -33.28 -8.23 2.74
N PHE A 448 -32.04 -8.15 3.18
CA PHE A 448 -31.41 -6.89 3.56
C PHE A 448 -31.12 -6.05 2.31
N THR A 449 -31.88 -4.98 2.12
CA THR A 449 -31.75 -4.11 0.93
C THR A 449 -30.82 -2.93 1.15
N THR A 450 -30.52 -2.60 2.41
CA THR A 450 -29.62 -1.50 2.79
C THR A 450 -28.60 -1.93 3.83
N LYS A 451 -27.44 -1.25 3.84
CA LYS A 451 -26.38 -1.45 4.83
C LYS A 451 -26.86 -1.19 6.27
N GLN A 452 -27.73 -0.19 6.45
CA GLN A 452 -28.26 0.19 7.74
C GLN A 452 -29.25 -0.85 8.29
N ASP A 453 -30.10 -1.40 7.42
CA ASP A 453 -31.01 -2.49 7.77
C ASP A 453 -30.24 -3.73 8.22
N PHE A 454 -29.19 -4.10 7.47
CA PHE A 454 -28.29 -5.19 7.85
C PHE A 454 -27.60 -4.92 9.20
N LEU A 455 -27.03 -3.74 9.39
CA LEU A 455 -26.34 -3.38 10.63
C LEU A 455 -27.24 -3.52 11.87
N GLN A 456 -28.53 -3.12 11.75
CA GLN A 456 -29.48 -3.09 12.85
C GLN A 456 -30.14 -4.45 13.14
N HIS A 457 -30.39 -5.25 12.10
CA HIS A 457 -31.27 -6.42 12.23
C HIS A 457 -30.59 -7.77 11.96
N PHE A 458 -29.34 -7.79 11.44
CA PHE A 458 -28.65 -9.05 11.22
C PHE A 458 -28.21 -9.70 12.54
N ASP A 459 -28.82 -10.88 12.87
CA ASP A 459 -28.39 -11.70 14.02
C ASP A 459 -27.23 -12.64 13.59
N SER A 460 -26.09 -12.48 14.25
CA SER A 460 -24.87 -13.23 13.96
C SER A 460 -24.70 -14.53 14.75
N LYS A 461 -25.68 -14.90 15.60
CA LYS A 461 -25.54 -16.07 16.50
C LYS A 461 -25.29 -17.37 15.73
N GLU A 462 -26.10 -17.62 14.69
CA GLU A 462 -25.95 -18.80 13.84
C GLU A 462 -24.62 -18.80 13.10
N LEU A 463 -24.24 -17.65 12.50
CA LEU A 463 -22.94 -17.47 11.87
C LEU A 463 -21.79 -17.76 12.84
N LEU A 464 -21.85 -17.22 14.06
CA LEU A 464 -20.82 -17.45 15.07
C LEU A 464 -20.71 -18.94 15.44
N GLN A 465 -21.84 -19.64 15.57
CA GLN A 465 -21.87 -21.08 15.87
C GLN A 465 -21.24 -21.91 14.74
N GLU A 466 -21.57 -21.63 13.48
CA GLU A 466 -20.98 -22.33 12.32
C GLU A 466 -19.47 -22.07 12.21
N MET A 467 -19.05 -20.82 12.41
CA MET A 467 -17.63 -20.45 12.37
C MET A 467 -16.82 -21.10 13.51
N MET A 468 -17.37 -21.17 14.73
CA MET A 468 -16.74 -21.88 15.84
C MET A 468 -16.67 -23.39 15.58
N TYR A 469 -17.69 -23.99 14.97
CA TYR A 469 -17.65 -25.39 14.55
C TYR A 469 -16.52 -25.63 13.52
N ALA A 470 -16.41 -24.78 12.50
CA ALA A 470 -15.35 -24.86 11.49
C ALA A 470 -13.95 -24.72 12.11
N TYR A 471 -13.81 -23.81 13.08
CA TYR A 471 -12.57 -23.66 13.85
C TYR A 471 -12.18 -24.95 14.57
N TYR A 472 -13.09 -25.57 15.33
CA TYR A 472 -12.79 -26.81 16.07
C TYR A 472 -12.52 -28.00 15.12
N LYS A 473 -13.17 -28.04 13.98
CA LYS A 473 -12.92 -29.08 12.96
C LYS A 473 -11.53 -28.98 12.34
N SER A 474 -11.02 -27.77 12.13
CA SER A 474 -9.70 -27.52 11.55
C SER A 474 -8.56 -27.64 12.56
N ASN A 475 -8.86 -27.68 13.87
CA ASN A 475 -7.89 -27.78 14.97
C ASN A 475 -8.22 -28.96 15.89
N PRO A 476 -8.02 -30.22 15.45
CA PRO A 476 -8.46 -31.43 16.17
C PRO A 476 -7.66 -31.76 17.44
N LEU A 477 -6.48 -31.19 17.67
CA LEU A 477 -5.79 -31.32 18.96
C LEU A 477 -6.56 -30.51 20.01
N PRO A 478 -6.59 -31.00 21.32
CA PRO A 478 -7.41 -30.32 22.30
C PRO A 478 -7.12 -28.82 22.26
N PRO A 479 -8.04 -28.03 21.80
CA PRO A 479 -7.81 -26.61 21.74
C PRO A 479 -7.55 -26.18 23.16
N GLN A 480 -6.47 -25.45 23.42
CA GLN A 480 -6.59 -24.48 24.50
C GLN A 480 -7.94 -23.81 24.23
N LYS A 481 -8.92 -24.07 25.11
CA LYS A 481 -10.26 -23.48 24.96
C LYS A 481 -10.01 -22.05 24.52
N ILE A 482 -10.46 -21.68 23.30
CA ILE A 482 -10.52 -20.27 22.99
C ILE A 482 -11.45 -19.73 24.03
N ILE A 483 -10.87 -19.22 25.11
CA ILE A 483 -11.59 -18.38 26.03
C ILE A 483 -11.67 -17.07 25.26
N LEU A 484 -12.69 -16.96 24.40
CA LEU A 484 -13.13 -15.69 23.95
C LEU A 484 -13.53 -14.95 25.20
N ASN A 485 -12.65 -14.08 25.73
CA ASN A 485 -13.13 -13.09 26.70
C ASN A 485 -14.23 -12.29 25.98
N ILE A 486 -15.08 -11.62 26.73
CA ILE A 486 -16.22 -10.88 26.18
C ILE A 486 -15.76 -9.91 25.07
N SER A 487 -14.60 -9.30 25.21
CA SER A 487 -14.01 -8.35 24.25
C SER A 487 -13.58 -9.03 22.94
N SER A 488 -12.83 -10.14 23.00
CA SER A 488 -12.40 -10.87 21.80
C SER A 488 -13.56 -11.54 21.06
N GLY A 489 -14.60 -11.95 21.79
CA GLY A 489 -15.84 -12.47 21.22
C GLY A 489 -16.58 -11.42 20.41
N ASN A 490 -16.73 -10.22 20.96
CA ASN A 490 -17.38 -9.11 20.27
C ASN A 490 -16.62 -8.67 19.02
N GLN A 491 -15.29 -8.66 19.04
CA GLN A 491 -14.48 -8.27 17.91
C GLN A 491 -14.50 -9.32 16.79
N PHE A 492 -14.46 -10.61 17.16
CA PHE A 492 -14.60 -11.70 16.19
C PHE A 492 -15.99 -11.69 15.53
N GLU A 493 -17.05 -11.50 16.32
CA GLU A 493 -18.41 -11.34 15.81
C GLU A 493 -18.54 -10.13 14.86
N LEU A 494 -17.93 -9.00 15.20
CA LEU A 494 -17.90 -7.81 14.36
C LEU A 494 -17.22 -8.11 13.02
N GLN A 495 -16.07 -8.78 13.04
CA GLN A 495 -15.35 -9.21 11.84
C GLN A 495 -16.21 -10.13 10.96
N LEU A 496 -16.93 -11.08 11.56
CA LEU A 496 -17.84 -11.97 10.84
C LEU A 496 -18.99 -11.20 10.18
N LYS A 497 -19.66 -10.34 10.94
CA LYS A 497 -20.73 -9.47 10.42
C LYS A 497 -20.25 -8.61 9.25
N ALA A 498 -19.09 -7.96 9.41
CA ALA A 498 -18.50 -7.13 8.37
C ALA A 498 -18.18 -7.96 7.10
N SER A 499 -17.64 -9.16 7.27
CA SER A 499 -17.31 -10.05 6.15
C SER A 499 -18.56 -10.53 5.38
N VAL A 500 -19.67 -10.80 6.06
CA VAL A 500 -20.96 -11.10 5.39
C VAL A 500 -21.52 -9.87 4.67
N ALA A 501 -21.44 -8.69 5.32
CA ALA A 501 -21.87 -7.43 4.71
C ALA A 501 -21.09 -7.11 3.42
N ARG A 502 -19.82 -7.52 3.34
CA ARG A 502 -19.00 -7.37 2.13
C ARG A 502 -19.58 -8.12 0.92
N TYR A 503 -20.08 -9.34 1.11
CA TYR A 503 -20.73 -10.10 0.02
C TYR A 503 -22.00 -9.41 -0.49
N LEU A 504 -22.74 -8.70 0.37
CA LEU A 504 -23.99 -8.02 0.02
C LEU A 504 -23.78 -6.61 -0.54
N PHE A 505 -22.87 -5.84 0.07
CA PHE A 505 -22.73 -4.40 -0.13
C PHE A 505 -21.30 -3.96 -0.43
N ARG A 506 -20.40 -4.91 -0.74
CA ARG A 506 -18.97 -4.67 -1.02
C ARG A 506 -18.26 -3.99 0.16
N ASN A 507 -17.17 -3.25 -0.10
CA ASN A 507 -16.40 -2.57 0.94
C ASN A 507 -17.23 -1.58 1.76
N ASP A 508 -18.17 -0.89 1.14
CA ASP A 508 -19.08 0.02 1.87
C ASP A 508 -19.86 -0.70 2.98
N GLY A 509 -20.34 -1.91 2.71
CA GLY A 509 -21.00 -2.73 3.73
C GLY A 509 -20.06 -3.18 4.83
N TYR A 510 -18.89 -3.66 4.43
CA TYR A 510 -17.84 -4.04 5.38
C TYR A 510 -17.52 -2.91 6.35
N TYR A 511 -17.15 -1.74 5.83
CA TYR A 511 -16.74 -0.60 6.68
C TYR A 511 -17.91 0.02 7.45
N THR A 512 -19.14 -0.02 6.92
CA THR A 512 -20.32 0.41 7.71
C THR A 512 -20.50 -0.43 8.97
N VAL A 513 -20.26 -1.74 8.90
CA VAL A 513 -20.33 -2.63 10.07
C VAL A 513 -19.07 -2.48 10.93
N PHE A 514 -17.89 -2.56 10.34
CA PHE A 514 -16.62 -2.62 11.05
C PHE A 514 -16.37 -1.37 11.90
N THR A 515 -16.60 -0.17 11.35
CA THR A 515 -16.36 1.11 12.05
C THR A 515 -17.21 1.30 13.31
N ASN A 516 -18.36 0.63 13.41
CA ASN A 516 -19.19 0.68 14.62
C ASN A 516 -18.55 0.03 15.86
N GLY A 517 -17.68 -0.95 15.65
CA GLY A 517 -17.01 -1.67 16.73
C GLY A 517 -15.53 -1.32 16.89
N ASP A 518 -14.94 -0.63 15.94
CA ASP A 518 -13.51 -0.31 15.93
C ASP A 518 -13.14 0.71 17.01
N GLU A 519 -12.27 0.32 17.94
CA GLU A 519 -11.89 1.14 19.09
C GLU A 519 -11.15 2.43 18.69
N MET A 520 -10.36 2.40 17.63
CA MET A 520 -9.66 3.59 17.15
C MET A 520 -10.63 4.58 16.50
N VAL A 521 -11.62 4.11 15.76
CA VAL A 521 -12.72 4.94 15.23
C VAL A 521 -13.56 5.53 16.35
N LYS A 522 -13.93 4.73 17.36
CA LYS A 522 -14.64 5.21 18.55
C LYS A 522 -13.84 6.29 19.29
N ARG A 523 -12.53 6.08 19.45
CA ARG A 523 -11.65 7.06 20.06
C ARG A 523 -11.58 8.35 19.26
N ALA A 524 -11.50 8.26 17.93
CA ALA A 524 -11.52 9.43 17.05
C ALA A 524 -12.84 10.21 17.16
N LEU A 525 -13.98 9.52 17.17
CA LEU A 525 -15.29 10.15 17.37
C LEU A 525 -15.38 10.88 18.72
N GLN A 526 -14.83 10.30 19.79
CA GLN A 526 -14.76 10.96 21.10
C GLN A 526 -13.91 12.25 21.02
N VAL A 527 -12.69 12.15 20.49
CA VAL A 527 -11.78 13.31 20.35
C VAL A 527 -12.43 14.42 19.53
N LEU A 528 -13.10 14.11 18.43
CA LEU A 528 -13.77 15.10 17.58
C LEU A 528 -14.96 15.79 18.29
N LYS A 529 -15.66 15.09 19.20
CA LYS A 529 -16.79 15.64 19.97
C LYS A 529 -16.33 16.47 21.18
N ASP A 530 -15.21 16.09 21.80
CA ASP A 530 -14.75 16.66 23.07
C ASP A 530 -13.89 17.93 22.89
N LYS A 531 -13.67 18.63 24.02
CA LYS A 531 -12.67 19.71 24.13
C LYS A 531 -11.23 19.21 23.87
N GLN A 532 -11.00 17.90 23.97
CA GLN A 532 -9.69 17.28 23.73
C GLN A 532 -9.15 17.61 22.33
N TYR A 533 -10.01 17.72 21.32
CA TYR A 533 -9.57 18.15 19.98
C TYR A 533 -8.87 19.52 20.04
N LEU A 534 -9.49 20.51 20.66
CA LEU A 534 -8.91 21.86 20.80
C LEU A 534 -7.68 21.87 21.70
N MET A 535 -7.67 21.05 22.78
CA MET A 535 -6.49 20.91 23.64
C MET A 535 -5.27 20.40 22.88
N VAL A 536 -5.46 19.39 22.02
CA VAL A 536 -4.38 18.87 21.19
C VAL A 536 -3.93 19.91 20.17
N ILE A 537 -4.86 20.53 19.44
CA ILE A 537 -4.54 21.49 18.37
C ILE A 537 -3.90 22.77 18.93
N ASP A 538 -4.41 23.31 20.03
CA ASP A 538 -3.92 24.56 20.63
C ASP A 538 -2.66 24.38 21.50
N GLY A 539 -2.25 23.13 21.76
CA GLY A 539 -1.09 22.83 22.60
C GLY A 539 -1.28 23.16 24.09
N LYS A 540 -2.52 23.15 24.58
CA LYS A 540 -2.89 23.52 25.96
C LYS A 540 -3.18 22.30 26.81
#